data_a4f9c299650597e996589eaefa2caaa5
#
_entry.id   a4f9c299650597e996589eaefa2caaa5
#
_cell.length_a   1.000
_cell.length_b   1.000
_cell.length_c   1.000
_cell.angle_alpha   90.00
_cell.angle_beta   90.00
_cell.angle_gamma   90.00
#
_symmetry.space_group_name_H-M   'P 1'
#
loop_
_entity.id
_entity.type
_entity.pdbx_description
1 polymer ?
#
loop_
_entity_poly.entity_id
_entity_poly.type
_entity_poly.pdbx_seq_one_letter_code
_entity_poly.pdbx_strand_id
1 'polypeptide(L)'
;EDEVADNGKDDDENGYTDDVNGWNFIGGADGKNVDNDTFEVTRIYARLHPKYENADTTNFTAEEQAKYERYKKVENEYRYQINNKLQQYNNIQSLEQSMQRGDEILTDYFGGSYSYEELQELQAQDQETAFAKNVMTYVQENDIDSTLIAEQKKQLYEFMKYGYNPEFSPRDIVGDNYDDKSERYYGNPDVAGPDASHGTHVAGIAGAVRDNGLGMNGVAANVLIMPVRAVPDGDERDKDVANAIRYAVDNGAHVINMSFGKSYSPYKNVVDEAIQYADENGVLMVHAAGNSSENTDETENYPTDTYGDYFEGTTTANLWLSVGASGWKPGDEFVGEFSNYGDQRVDLFAPGVDIYSTIPDNKYKRNQGTSMAAPVVSGTAALLMAYYPDLTAAQVRSIILESVKTYPNLKIIIPHKADAEPTEGSFEVLSVSDGVVNVYKAFQVAEKMSN
;
A
#
# COMPACT_ATOMS: atom_id res chain seq x y z
N GLU A 1 -11.05 -23.92 -12.00
CA GLU A 1 -12.25 -24.67 -11.55
C GLU A 1 -12.03 -26.21 -11.58
N ASP A 2 -11.02 -26.69 -12.30
CA ASP A 2 -10.72 -28.13 -12.43
C ASP A 2 -9.60 -28.60 -11.46
N GLU A 3 -8.99 -27.68 -10.70
CA GLU A 3 -7.94 -27.98 -9.73
C GLU A 3 -8.49 -28.68 -8.48
N VAL A 4 -7.84 -29.76 -8.03
CA VAL A 4 -8.25 -30.57 -6.88
C VAL A 4 -7.28 -30.35 -5.71
N ALA A 5 -7.78 -29.74 -4.62
CA ALA A 5 -6.99 -29.38 -3.47
C ALA A 5 -6.19 -30.55 -2.86
N ASP A 6 -4.97 -30.27 -2.42
CA ASP A 6 -4.13 -31.12 -1.58
C ASP A 6 -3.78 -32.50 -2.20
N ASN A 7 -3.80 -32.62 -3.53
CA ASN A 7 -3.48 -33.89 -4.18
C ASN A 7 -2.04 -33.95 -4.73
N GLY A 8 -1.31 -32.82 -4.71
CA GLY A 8 0.07 -32.70 -5.16
C GLY A 8 0.23 -32.76 -6.68
N LYS A 9 -0.82 -32.40 -7.43
CA LYS A 9 -0.82 -32.35 -8.88
C LYS A 9 -1.30 -30.99 -9.35
N ASP A 10 -0.90 -30.66 -10.53
CA ASP A 10 -1.42 -29.58 -11.35
C ASP A 10 -2.49 -30.21 -12.25
N ASP A 11 -3.78 -30.18 -11.80
CA ASP A 11 -4.88 -30.89 -12.47
C ASP A 11 -5.44 -30.10 -13.65
N ASP A 12 -5.28 -28.78 -13.69
CA ASP A 12 -5.70 -27.91 -14.80
C ASP A 12 -4.56 -27.58 -15.79
N GLU A 13 -3.36 -28.11 -15.55
CA GLU A 13 -2.16 -27.96 -16.40
C GLU A 13 -1.72 -26.50 -16.61
N ASN A 14 -1.98 -25.61 -15.63
CA ASN A 14 -1.61 -24.19 -15.67
C ASN A 14 -0.15 -23.93 -15.21
N GLY A 15 0.52 -24.95 -14.65
CA GLY A 15 1.90 -24.88 -14.15
C GLY A 15 2.02 -24.62 -12.64
N TYR A 16 0.90 -24.55 -11.92
CA TYR A 16 0.83 -24.29 -10.48
C TYR A 16 0.08 -25.41 -9.78
N THR A 17 0.71 -26.08 -8.83
CA THR A 17 0.19 -27.27 -8.16
C THR A 17 -0.70 -26.89 -6.97
N ASP A 18 -1.90 -27.46 -6.88
CA ASP A 18 -2.87 -27.23 -5.78
C ASP A 18 -3.28 -25.75 -5.61
N ASP A 19 -3.34 -24.96 -6.68
CA ASP A 19 -3.63 -23.51 -6.64
C ASP A 19 -5.14 -23.14 -6.63
N VAL A 20 -5.96 -24.00 -6.02
CA VAL A 20 -7.43 -23.91 -5.94
C VAL A 20 -7.95 -22.51 -5.55
N ASN A 21 -7.23 -21.81 -4.68
CA ASN A 21 -7.66 -20.51 -4.19
C ASN A 21 -6.89 -19.33 -4.80
N GLY A 22 -5.75 -19.59 -5.43
CA GLY A 22 -4.80 -18.60 -5.91
C GLY A 22 -3.35 -19.03 -5.63
N TRP A 23 -2.39 -18.11 -5.70
CA TRP A 23 -0.98 -18.46 -5.63
C TRP A 23 -0.14 -17.49 -4.80
N ASN A 24 0.94 -18.00 -4.22
CA ASN A 24 1.90 -17.25 -3.42
C ASN A 24 3.29 -17.24 -4.09
N PHE A 25 3.66 -16.15 -4.74
CA PHE A 25 4.95 -15.95 -5.40
C PHE A 25 6.11 -15.64 -4.45
N ILE A 26 5.83 -15.46 -3.17
CA ILE A 26 6.85 -15.25 -2.12
C ILE A 26 6.86 -16.39 -1.10
N GLY A 27 6.41 -17.58 -1.54
CA GLY A 27 6.52 -18.84 -0.84
C GLY A 27 7.57 -19.76 -1.48
N GLY A 28 8.05 -20.72 -0.73
CA GLY A 28 8.93 -21.78 -1.20
C GLY A 28 8.18 -23.08 -1.42
N ALA A 29 8.69 -23.94 -2.31
CA ALA A 29 8.14 -25.27 -2.59
C ALA A 29 8.14 -26.19 -1.34
N ASP A 30 8.88 -25.85 -0.30
CA ASP A 30 8.92 -26.55 0.99
C ASP A 30 7.81 -26.09 1.97
N GLY A 31 6.91 -25.21 1.53
CA GLY A 31 5.80 -24.66 2.31
C GLY A 31 6.19 -23.49 3.23
N LYS A 32 7.45 -23.06 3.23
CA LYS A 32 7.84 -21.84 3.95
C LYS A 32 7.44 -20.60 3.17
N ASN A 33 7.22 -19.51 3.90
CA ASN A 33 6.79 -18.25 3.31
C ASN A 33 7.73 -17.12 3.74
N VAL A 34 7.98 -16.20 2.83
CA VAL A 34 8.60 -14.91 3.16
C VAL A 34 7.61 -14.09 3.97
N ASP A 35 8.05 -13.61 5.12
CA ASP A 35 7.32 -12.65 5.95
C ASP A 35 7.84 -11.24 5.67
N ASN A 36 9.08 -10.98 6.05
CA ASN A 36 9.75 -9.69 5.84
C ASN A 36 10.69 -9.75 4.64
N ASP A 37 10.80 -8.63 3.89
CA ASP A 37 11.85 -8.42 2.89
C ASP A 37 12.44 -6.99 3.03
N THR A 38 13.50 -6.72 2.30
CA THR A 38 14.12 -5.40 2.24
C THR A 38 13.33 -4.45 1.34
N PHE A 39 13.40 -3.15 1.65
CA PHE A 39 12.93 -2.12 0.72
C PHE A 39 13.80 -2.10 -0.55
N GLU A 40 13.23 -1.70 -1.68
CA GLU A 40 13.96 -1.71 -2.95
C GLU A 40 15.17 -0.77 -2.92
N VAL A 41 15.07 0.37 -2.26
CA VAL A 41 16.20 1.29 -2.05
C VAL A 41 17.37 0.59 -1.37
N THR A 42 17.10 -0.30 -0.41
CA THR A 42 18.11 -1.09 0.30
C THR A 42 18.75 -2.12 -0.64
N ARG A 43 17.95 -2.83 -1.44
CA ARG A 43 18.44 -3.80 -2.44
C ARG A 43 19.34 -3.14 -3.47
N ILE A 44 18.94 -1.97 -3.97
CA ILE A 44 19.76 -1.20 -4.92
C ILE A 44 21.04 -0.69 -4.25
N TYR A 45 20.95 -0.17 -3.03
CA TYR A 45 22.10 0.25 -2.24
C TYR A 45 23.08 -0.90 -2.02
N ALA A 46 22.62 -2.04 -1.52
CA ALA A 46 23.44 -3.24 -1.28
C ALA A 46 24.21 -3.70 -2.53
N ARG A 47 23.56 -3.64 -3.70
CA ARG A 47 24.17 -4.03 -4.99
C ARG A 47 25.19 -3.00 -5.51
N LEU A 48 24.95 -1.71 -5.30
CA LEU A 48 25.78 -0.64 -5.90
C LEU A 48 26.89 -0.16 -4.97
N HIS A 49 26.70 -0.20 -3.66
CA HIS A 49 27.63 0.32 -2.65
C HIS A 49 29.02 -0.30 -2.75
N PRO A 50 29.21 -1.63 -2.85
CA PRO A 50 30.53 -2.23 -2.97
C PRO A 50 31.32 -1.77 -4.21
N LYS A 51 30.60 -1.35 -5.25
CA LYS A 51 31.18 -0.89 -6.50
C LYS A 51 31.60 0.59 -6.46
N TYR A 52 30.83 1.42 -5.76
CA TYR A 52 30.95 2.86 -5.88
C TYR A 52 31.38 3.59 -4.61
N GLU A 53 31.41 2.94 -3.44
CA GLU A 53 31.76 3.58 -2.16
C GLU A 53 33.10 4.33 -2.22
N ASN A 54 34.12 3.71 -2.82
CA ASN A 54 35.47 4.29 -2.93
C ASN A 54 35.91 4.50 -4.40
N ALA A 55 34.96 4.69 -5.31
CA ALA A 55 35.26 4.78 -6.73
C ALA A 55 35.98 6.09 -7.06
N ASP A 56 37.07 5.99 -7.83
CA ASP A 56 37.72 7.14 -8.44
C ASP A 56 36.94 7.56 -9.72
N THR A 57 36.22 8.67 -9.60
CA THR A 57 35.35 9.19 -10.66
C THR A 57 36.09 10.01 -11.71
N THR A 58 37.40 10.23 -11.59
CA THR A 58 38.18 11.16 -12.43
C THR A 58 38.13 10.82 -13.91
N ASN A 59 38.01 9.54 -14.25
CA ASN A 59 38.01 9.03 -15.60
C ASN A 59 36.70 8.36 -16.02
N PHE A 60 35.61 8.63 -15.35
CA PHE A 60 34.32 8.06 -15.71
C PHE A 60 33.86 8.57 -17.07
N THR A 61 33.35 7.67 -17.89
CA THR A 61 32.57 8.02 -19.08
C THR A 61 31.25 8.67 -18.64
N ALA A 62 30.55 9.32 -19.56
CA ALA A 62 29.23 9.91 -19.24
C ALA A 62 28.23 8.87 -18.71
N GLU A 63 28.27 7.65 -19.24
CA GLU A 63 27.44 6.55 -18.79
C GLU A 63 27.80 6.09 -17.36
N GLU A 64 29.08 5.97 -17.06
CA GLU A 64 29.56 5.61 -15.71
C GLU A 64 29.25 6.70 -14.70
N GLN A 65 29.38 7.97 -15.10
CA GLN A 65 29.00 9.11 -14.27
C GLN A 65 27.51 9.08 -13.94
N ALA A 66 26.63 8.83 -14.90
CA ALA A 66 25.19 8.71 -14.67
C ALA A 66 24.85 7.56 -13.70
N LYS A 67 25.54 6.41 -13.83
CA LYS A 67 25.38 5.29 -12.90
C LYS A 67 25.86 5.63 -11.48
N TYR A 68 26.95 6.37 -11.36
CA TYR A 68 27.46 6.86 -10.08
C TYR A 68 26.51 7.86 -9.42
N GLU A 69 25.96 8.80 -10.18
CA GLU A 69 24.97 9.75 -9.68
C GLU A 69 23.69 9.07 -9.21
N ARG A 70 23.22 8.07 -9.95
CA ARG A 70 22.11 7.21 -9.50
C ARG A 70 22.44 6.52 -8.17
N TYR A 71 23.63 5.95 -8.05
CA TYR A 71 24.07 5.38 -6.78
C TYR A 71 24.05 6.42 -5.65
N LYS A 72 24.55 7.63 -5.89
CA LYS A 72 24.55 8.69 -4.87
C LYS A 72 23.15 9.11 -4.44
N LYS A 73 22.20 9.20 -5.38
CA LYS A 73 20.78 9.44 -5.07
C LYS A 73 20.25 8.32 -4.14
N VAL A 74 20.46 7.07 -4.50
CA VAL A 74 20.03 5.90 -3.72
C VAL A 74 20.73 5.84 -2.35
N GLU A 75 22.04 6.09 -2.28
CA GLU A 75 22.79 6.13 -1.02
C GLU A 75 22.24 7.20 -0.06
N ASN A 76 21.96 8.41 -0.59
CA ASN A 76 21.43 9.50 0.21
C ASN A 76 20.03 9.16 0.75
N GLU A 77 19.16 8.61 -0.08
CA GLU A 77 17.82 8.18 0.30
C GLU A 77 17.88 7.06 1.35
N TYR A 78 18.67 6.02 1.11
CA TYR A 78 18.86 4.92 2.06
C TYR A 78 19.33 5.43 3.43
N ARG A 79 20.38 6.31 3.45
CA ARG A 79 20.92 6.90 4.69
C ARG A 79 19.91 7.80 5.39
N TYR A 80 19.14 8.57 4.64
CA TYR A 80 18.07 9.41 5.18
C TYR A 80 17.01 8.55 5.89
N GLN A 81 16.52 7.52 5.20
CA GLN A 81 15.45 6.67 5.72
C GLN A 81 15.87 5.91 6.98
N ILE A 82 17.06 5.28 6.99
CA ILE A 82 17.52 4.55 8.17
C ILE A 82 17.77 5.49 9.36
N ASN A 83 18.33 6.68 9.13
CA ASN A 83 18.55 7.66 10.18
C ASN A 83 17.23 8.19 10.75
N ASN A 84 16.24 8.43 9.90
CA ASN A 84 14.91 8.86 10.31
C ASN A 84 14.24 7.78 11.19
N LYS A 85 14.25 6.51 10.76
CA LYS A 85 13.69 5.41 11.56
C LYS A 85 14.41 5.24 12.91
N LEU A 86 15.73 5.38 12.93
CA LEU A 86 16.49 5.34 14.18
C LEU A 86 16.13 6.50 15.11
N GLN A 87 15.94 7.69 14.57
CA GLN A 87 15.51 8.86 15.35
C GLN A 87 14.08 8.66 15.91
N GLN A 88 13.15 8.17 15.09
CA GLN A 88 11.80 7.84 15.54
C GLN A 88 11.82 6.80 16.68
N TYR A 89 12.61 5.74 16.53
CA TYR A 89 12.75 4.71 17.56
C TYR A 89 13.29 5.30 18.88
N ASN A 90 14.32 6.14 18.82
CA ASN A 90 14.89 6.82 19.99
C ASN A 90 13.88 7.78 20.65
N ASN A 91 13.07 8.49 19.86
CA ASN A 91 12.03 9.38 20.37
C ASN A 91 10.94 8.59 21.13
N ILE A 92 10.46 7.49 20.56
CA ILE A 92 9.47 6.63 21.24
C ILE A 92 10.04 5.99 22.49
N GLN A 93 11.30 5.55 22.46
CA GLN A 93 11.98 5.04 23.66
C GLN A 93 12.10 6.09 24.76
N SER A 94 12.40 7.34 24.39
CA SER A 94 12.47 8.45 25.33
C SER A 94 11.10 8.81 25.90
N LEU A 95 10.04 8.74 25.08
CA LEU A 95 8.67 8.94 25.55
C LEU A 95 8.26 7.85 26.54
N GLU A 96 8.54 6.58 26.25
CA GLU A 96 8.26 5.45 27.15
C GLU A 96 8.92 5.64 28.52
N GLN A 97 10.21 6.02 28.54
CA GLN A 97 10.93 6.30 29.78
C GLN A 97 10.33 7.49 30.53
N SER A 98 9.93 8.54 29.81
CA SER A 98 9.29 9.72 30.38
C SER A 98 7.91 9.40 30.98
N MET A 99 7.14 8.55 30.30
CA MET A 99 5.84 8.06 30.81
C MET A 99 6.01 7.27 32.11
N GLN A 100 6.94 6.30 32.12
CA GLN A 100 7.21 5.51 33.34
C GLN A 100 7.61 6.39 34.51
N ARG A 101 8.56 7.32 34.30
CA ARG A 101 8.99 8.25 35.31
C ARG A 101 7.88 9.21 35.77
N GLY A 102 7.07 9.71 34.83
CA GLY A 102 5.95 10.59 35.11
C GLY A 102 4.86 9.89 35.95
N ASP A 103 4.54 8.65 35.61
CA ASP A 103 3.59 7.84 36.35
C ASP A 103 4.07 7.51 37.79
N GLU A 104 5.35 7.16 37.94
CA GLU A 104 5.98 6.95 39.27
C GLU A 104 5.86 8.21 40.16
N ILE A 105 6.23 9.39 39.63
CA ILE A 105 6.17 10.66 40.37
C ILE A 105 4.74 10.99 40.78
N LEU A 106 3.75 10.83 39.89
CA LEU A 106 2.36 11.14 40.17
C LEU A 106 1.73 10.13 41.11
N THR A 107 2.06 8.85 40.98
CA THR A 107 1.63 7.80 41.91
C THR A 107 2.11 8.08 43.33
N ASP A 108 3.37 8.50 43.49
CA ASP A 108 3.90 8.91 44.79
C ASP A 108 3.24 10.20 45.33
N TYR A 109 3.01 11.18 44.45
CA TYR A 109 2.36 12.43 44.81
C TYR A 109 0.91 12.24 45.33
N PHE A 110 0.12 11.43 44.63
CA PHE A 110 -1.28 11.16 44.97
C PHE A 110 -1.44 10.02 46.00
N GLY A 111 -0.35 9.28 46.29
CA GLY A 111 -0.38 8.15 47.21
C GLY A 111 -1.07 6.92 46.64
N GLY A 112 -1.16 6.79 45.32
CA GLY A 112 -1.79 5.70 44.56
C GLY A 112 -2.16 6.12 43.16
N SER A 113 -3.12 5.37 42.55
CA SER A 113 -3.64 5.71 41.23
C SER A 113 -4.36 7.06 41.20
N TYR A 114 -4.28 7.75 40.11
CA TYR A 114 -4.89 9.07 39.89
C TYR A 114 -5.74 9.08 38.62
N SER A 115 -6.72 9.98 38.57
CA SER A 115 -7.58 10.20 37.43
C SER A 115 -7.05 11.34 36.52
N TYR A 116 -7.59 11.43 35.30
CA TYR A 116 -7.26 12.53 34.40
C TYR A 116 -7.73 13.89 34.96
N GLU A 117 -8.88 13.93 35.63
CA GLU A 117 -9.39 15.11 36.31
C GLU A 117 -8.43 15.60 37.40
N GLU A 118 -7.96 14.70 38.27
CA GLU A 118 -6.96 15.00 39.31
C GLU A 118 -5.65 15.51 38.71
N LEU A 119 -5.22 14.93 37.57
CA LEU A 119 -4.04 15.37 36.83
C LEU A 119 -4.24 16.81 36.27
N GLN A 120 -5.41 17.14 35.73
CA GLN A 120 -5.70 18.48 35.23
C GLN A 120 -5.72 19.53 36.36
N GLU A 121 -6.30 19.21 37.51
CA GLU A 121 -6.41 20.10 38.67
C GLU A 121 -5.06 20.25 39.43
N LEU A 122 -4.09 19.37 39.22
CA LEU A 122 -2.81 19.37 39.87
C LEU A 122 -2.10 20.72 39.67
N GLN A 123 -1.73 21.37 40.79
CA GLN A 123 -0.85 22.57 40.82
C GLN A 123 0.57 22.09 41.15
N ALA A 124 1.39 21.89 40.14
CA ALA A 124 2.78 21.46 40.32
C ALA A 124 3.60 22.54 41.08
N GLN A 125 4.20 22.11 42.17
CA GLN A 125 4.99 23.02 43.04
C GLN A 125 6.50 22.92 42.84
N ASP A 126 6.93 21.91 42.10
CA ASP A 126 8.34 21.66 41.75
C ASP A 126 8.47 21.20 40.29
N GLN A 127 9.73 21.12 39.80
CA GLN A 127 10.03 20.78 38.42
C GLN A 127 9.70 19.32 38.08
N GLU A 128 9.84 18.40 39.04
CA GLU A 128 9.55 16.97 38.79
C GLU A 128 8.05 16.73 38.64
N THR A 129 7.24 17.31 39.51
CA THR A 129 5.78 17.24 39.44
C THR A 129 5.27 17.95 38.20
N ALA A 130 5.86 19.08 37.79
CA ALA A 130 5.52 19.80 36.56
C ALA A 130 5.86 18.94 35.30
N PHE A 131 7.02 18.32 35.26
CA PHE A 131 7.41 17.38 34.21
C PHE A 131 6.42 16.24 34.11
N ALA A 132 6.14 15.56 35.22
CA ALA A 132 5.23 14.42 35.26
C ALA A 132 3.82 14.78 34.78
N LYS A 133 3.29 15.93 35.25
CA LYS A 133 1.99 16.46 34.78
C LYS A 133 2.00 16.67 33.27
N ASN A 134 3.00 17.35 32.71
CA ASN A 134 3.06 17.65 31.28
C ASN A 134 3.12 16.37 30.43
N VAL A 135 3.96 15.41 30.81
CA VAL A 135 4.10 14.14 30.09
C VAL A 135 2.80 13.34 30.13
N MET A 136 2.21 13.17 31.33
CA MET A 136 1.01 12.34 31.45
C MET A 136 -0.24 13.01 30.90
N THR A 137 -0.31 14.35 30.90
CA THR A 137 -1.36 15.09 30.16
C THR A 137 -1.25 14.85 28.65
N TYR A 138 -0.04 15.00 28.09
CA TYR A 138 0.20 14.72 26.66
C TYR A 138 -0.19 13.30 26.28
N VAL A 139 0.18 12.32 27.09
CA VAL A 139 -0.13 10.90 26.91
C VAL A 139 -1.64 10.67 26.88
N GLN A 140 -2.38 11.25 27.82
CA GLN A 140 -3.84 11.11 27.92
C GLN A 140 -4.57 11.84 26.78
N GLU A 141 -4.13 13.06 26.42
CA GLU A 141 -4.74 13.84 25.32
C GLU A 141 -4.56 13.20 23.94
N ASN A 142 -3.54 12.36 23.77
CA ASN A 142 -3.24 11.67 22.52
C ASN A 142 -3.55 10.17 22.56
N ASP A 143 -4.25 9.68 23.57
CA ASP A 143 -4.63 8.27 23.75
C ASP A 143 -3.42 7.31 23.63
N ILE A 144 -2.24 7.72 24.14
CA ILE A 144 -1.01 6.93 24.08
C ILE A 144 -0.98 5.96 25.25
N ASP A 145 -0.96 4.66 24.96
CA ASP A 145 -0.77 3.62 25.94
C ASP A 145 0.50 2.78 25.69
N SER A 146 0.81 1.92 26.62
CA SER A 146 1.98 1.03 26.54
C SER A 146 1.90 0.05 25.38
N THR A 147 0.70 -0.32 24.92
CA THR A 147 0.48 -1.23 23.79
C THR A 147 0.84 -0.53 22.49
N LEU A 148 0.36 0.69 22.29
CA LEU A 148 0.67 1.52 21.13
C LEU A 148 2.20 1.78 21.02
N ILE A 149 2.85 2.11 22.16
CA ILE A 149 4.31 2.29 22.20
C ILE A 149 5.05 1.02 21.82
N ALA A 150 4.63 -0.13 22.37
CA ALA A 150 5.27 -1.41 22.08
C ALA A 150 5.10 -1.80 20.60
N GLU A 151 3.93 -1.59 20.01
CA GLU A 151 3.65 -1.85 18.60
C GLU A 151 4.49 -0.96 17.69
N GLN A 152 4.56 0.35 17.96
CA GLN A 152 5.38 1.28 17.17
C GLN A 152 6.87 0.97 17.27
N LYS A 153 7.37 0.64 18.46
CA LYS A 153 8.78 0.23 18.65
C LYS A 153 9.08 -1.05 17.89
N LYS A 154 8.19 -2.04 17.93
CA LYS A 154 8.33 -3.29 17.19
C LYS A 154 8.41 -3.01 15.69
N GLN A 155 7.48 -2.24 15.13
CA GLN A 155 7.46 -1.90 13.72
C GLN A 155 8.74 -1.18 13.27
N LEU A 156 9.20 -0.18 14.02
CA LEU A 156 10.45 0.54 13.70
C LEU A 156 11.67 -0.37 13.79
N TYR A 157 11.69 -1.27 14.77
CA TYR A 157 12.77 -2.26 14.90
C TYR A 157 12.78 -3.23 13.69
N GLU A 158 11.62 -3.70 13.24
CA GLU A 158 11.48 -4.57 12.08
C GLU A 158 11.92 -3.88 10.80
N PHE A 159 11.56 -2.62 10.60
CA PHE A 159 12.08 -1.82 9.48
C PHE A 159 13.60 -1.73 9.47
N MET A 160 14.24 -1.49 10.61
CA MET A 160 15.70 -1.44 10.70
C MET A 160 16.35 -2.81 10.55
N LYS A 161 15.74 -3.84 11.12
CA LYS A 161 16.27 -5.21 11.13
C LYS A 161 16.16 -5.89 9.77
N TYR A 162 15.10 -5.62 9.02
CA TYR A 162 14.78 -6.26 7.75
C TYR A 162 14.79 -5.26 6.59
N GLY A 163 13.87 -4.28 6.60
CA GLY A 163 13.65 -3.36 5.49
C GLY A 163 14.89 -2.58 5.07
N TYR A 164 15.62 -2.03 6.04
CA TYR A 164 16.86 -1.26 5.81
C TYR A 164 18.15 -2.03 6.12
N ASN A 165 18.12 -3.35 6.18
CA ASN A 165 19.30 -4.17 6.39
C ASN A 165 19.85 -4.70 5.06
N PRO A 166 20.97 -4.17 4.53
CA PRO A 166 21.51 -4.55 3.23
C PRO A 166 22.09 -5.98 3.19
N GLU A 167 22.25 -6.62 4.36
CA GLU A 167 22.72 -8.01 4.47
C GLU A 167 21.55 -9.00 4.55
N PHE A 168 20.31 -8.51 4.71
CA PHE A 168 19.13 -9.37 4.80
C PHE A 168 18.58 -9.68 3.41
N SER A 169 18.35 -10.95 3.14
CA SER A 169 17.62 -11.41 1.94
C SER A 169 16.86 -12.70 2.27
N PRO A 170 15.54 -12.71 2.20
CA PRO A 170 14.74 -13.91 2.42
C PRO A 170 14.58 -14.75 1.14
N ARG A 171 15.24 -14.40 0.01
CA ARG A 171 14.97 -15.01 -1.30
C ARG A 171 15.28 -16.50 -1.35
N ASP A 172 16.17 -16.99 -0.50
CA ASP A 172 16.45 -18.43 -0.37
C ASP A 172 15.22 -19.25 0.06
N ILE A 173 14.23 -18.61 0.70
CA ILE A 173 12.95 -19.25 1.06
C ILE A 173 12.15 -19.57 -0.19
N VAL A 174 12.10 -18.66 -1.15
CA VAL A 174 11.38 -18.85 -2.42
C VAL A 174 12.05 -19.90 -3.29
N GLY A 175 13.38 -19.89 -3.33
CA GLY A 175 14.19 -20.91 -4.01
C GLY A 175 14.21 -20.77 -5.54
N ASP A 176 13.74 -19.64 -6.08
CA ASP A 176 13.79 -19.31 -7.51
C ASP A 176 15.15 -18.70 -7.91
N ASN A 177 15.39 -18.58 -9.19
CA ASN A 177 16.47 -17.75 -9.72
C ASN A 177 15.97 -16.32 -9.95
N TYR A 178 16.13 -15.43 -8.94
CA TYR A 178 15.65 -14.06 -9.06
C TYR A 178 16.26 -13.29 -10.23
N ASP A 179 17.46 -13.62 -10.71
CA ASP A 179 18.10 -12.95 -11.85
C ASP A 179 17.49 -13.38 -13.20
N ASP A 180 16.87 -14.55 -13.26
CA ASP A 180 16.11 -15.01 -14.42
C ASP A 180 14.67 -14.43 -14.37
N LYS A 181 14.42 -13.37 -15.12
CA LYS A 181 13.11 -12.71 -15.18
C LYS A 181 12.09 -13.46 -16.06
N SER A 182 12.53 -14.49 -16.75
CA SER A 182 11.65 -15.37 -17.56
C SER A 182 11.08 -16.56 -16.79
N GLU A 183 11.65 -16.90 -15.62
CA GLU A 183 11.13 -17.95 -14.75
C GLU A 183 9.78 -17.55 -14.14
N ARG A 184 8.76 -18.38 -14.32
CA ARG A 184 7.37 -18.13 -13.91
C ARG A 184 6.87 -19.07 -12.81
N TYR A 185 7.28 -20.34 -12.85
CA TYR A 185 6.71 -21.43 -12.06
C TYR A 185 7.50 -21.65 -10.78
N TYR A 186 7.21 -20.88 -9.74
CA TYR A 186 7.76 -20.98 -8.40
C TYR A 186 6.74 -20.48 -7.39
N GLY A 187 6.96 -20.74 -6.11
CA GLY A 187 6.01 -20.36 -5.07
C GLY A 187 5.32 -21.58 -4.46
N ASN A 188 4.18 -21.34 -3.84
CA ASN A 188 3.34 -22.37 -3.23
C ASN A 188 1.86 -21.92 -3.15
N PRO A 189 0.89 -22.83 -2.86
CA PRO A 189 -0.54 -22.48 -2.78
C PRO A 189 -0.97 -21.80 -1.48
N ASP A 190 -0.07 -21.52 -0.53
CA ASP A 190 -0.41 -20.87 0.73
C ASP A 190 -0.61 -19.36 0.55
N VAL A 191 -1.80 -18.97 0.14
CA VAL A 191 -2.16 -17.57 -0.11
C VAL A 191 -2.37 -16.75 1.18
N ALA A 192 -2.50 -17.38 2.35
CA ALA A 192 -2.62 -16.71 3.63
C ALA A 192 -1.26 -16.21 4.12
N GLY A 193 -0.22 -17.05 4.00
CA GLY A 193 1.12 -16.73 4.47
C GLY A 193 1.21 -16.40 5.97
N PRO A 194 2.26 -15.72 6.40
CA PRO A 194 2.44 -15.34 7.81
C PRO A 194 1.46 -14.27 8.28
N ASP A 195 1.08 -13.32 7.42
CA ASP A 195 0.08 -12.28 7.71
C ASP A 195 -0.84 -12.06 6.51
N ALA A 196 -2.13 -12.34 6.69
CA ALA A 196 -3.18 -12.12 5.72
C ALA A 196 -4.03 -10.87 6.02
N SER A 197 -3.67 -10.07 7.02
CA SER A 197 -4.53 -8.98 7.52
C SER A 197 -4.85 -7.94 6.46
N HIS A 198 -3.84 -7.46 5.73
CA HIS A 198 -4.02 -6.44 4.70
C HIS A 198 -4.85 -6.96 3.52
N GLY A 199 -4.49 -8.12 2.96
CA GLY A 199 -5.22 -8.73 1.85
C GLY A 199 -6.67 -9.07 2.19
N THR A 200 -6.93 -9.60 3.41
CA THR A 200 -8.29 -9.87 3.89
C THR A 200 -9.11 -8.59 4.04
N HIS A 201 -8.49 -7.50 4.50
CA HIS A 201 -9.17 -6.21 4.64
C HIS A 201 -9.56 -5.64 3.26
N VAL A 202 -8.64 -5.67 2.31
CA VAL A 202 -8.84 -5.25 0.92
C VAL A 202 -9.93 -6.08 0.24
N ALA A 203 -9.86 -7.41 0.33
CA ALA A 203 -10.85 -8.32 -0.22
C ALA A 203 -12.25 -8.09 0.36
N GLY A 204 -12.34 -7.82 1.66
CA GLY A 204 -13.60 -7.51 2.33
C GLY A 204 -14.26 -6.24 1.80
N ILE A 205 -13.48 -5.18 1.54
CA ILE A 205 -14.01 -3.94 0.93
C ILE A 205 -14.60 -4.24 -0.45
N ALA A 206 -13.87 -4.98 -1.28
CA ALA A 206 -14.32 -5.31 -2.63
C ALA A 206 -15.56 -6.21 -2.64
N GLY A 207 -15.55 -7.32 -1.88
CA GLY A 207 -16.50 -8.41 -2.10
C GLY A 207 -17.01 -9.14 -0.86
N ALA A 208 -16.98 -8.56 0.35
CA ALA A 208 -17.59 -9.20 1.52
C ALA A 208 -19.08 -9.49 1.28
N VAL A 209 -19.52 -10.66 1.74
CA VAL A 209 -20.91 -11.13 1.57
C VAL A 209 -21.89 -10.11 2.14
N ARG A 210 -22.87 -9.71 1.33
CA ARG A 210 -23.86 -8.69 1.65
C ARG A 210 -25.05 -9.28 2.38
N ASP A 211 -25.66 -8.46 3.21
CA ASP A 211 -26.96 -8.71 3.85
C ASP A 211 -27.04 -10.02 4.69
N ASN A 212 -25.90 -10.47 5.21
CA ASN A 212 -25.81 -11.67 6.06
C ASN A 212 -25.93 -11.35 7.55
N GLY A 213 -26.09 -10.08 7.94
CA GLY A 213 -26.19 -9.64 9.34
C GLY A 213 -24.87 -9.65 10.10
N LEU A 214 -23.73 -9.80 9.42
CA LEU A 214 -22.39 -9.83 10.01
C LEU A 214 -21.52 -8.71 9.43
N GLY A 215 -20.73 -8.05 10.29
CA GLY A 215 -19.70 -7.10 9.93
C GLY A 215 -20.18 -5.97 9.00
N MET A 216 -19.74 -5.99 7.76
CA MET A 216 -20.03 -4.97 6.76
C MET A 216 -20.34 -5.60 5.39
N ASN A 217 -20.93 -4.84 4.50
CA ASN A 217 -21.19 -5.24 3.13
C ASN A 217 -20.02 -4.83 2.21
N GLY A 218 -19.52 -5.73 1.39
CA GLY A 218 -18.60 -5.42 0.30
C GLY A 218 -19.27 -4.53 -0.76
N VAL A 219 -18.48 -3.85 -1.58
CA VAL A 219 -19.00 -3.01 -2.67
C VAL A 219 -19.69 -3.88 -3.72
N ALA A 220 -19.07 -4.97 -4.12
CA ALA A 220 -19.62 -5.92 -5.09
C ALA A 220 -20.36 -7.07 -4.40
N ALA A 221 -21.45 -7.53 -5.05
CA ALA A 221 -22.11 -8.77 -4.73
C ALA A 221 -21.77 -9.81 -5.80
N ASN A 222 -21.77 -11.09 -5.42
CA ASN A 222 -21.58 -12.22 -6.35
C ASN A 222 -20.27 -12.18 -7.15
N VAL A 223 -19.18 -11.82 -6.48
CA VAL A 223 -17.83 -11.86 -7.03
C VAL A 223 -17.02 -12.97 -6.39
N LEU A 224 -16.08 -13.53 -7.13
CA LEU A 224 -15.07 -14.44 -6.61
C LEU A 224 -13.79 -13.64 -6.33
N ILE A 225 -13.12 -13.97 -5.23
CA ILE A 225 -11.84 -13.39 -4.84
C ILE A 225 -10.75 -14.41 -5.11
N MET A 226 -9.77 -14.04 -5.91
CA MET A 226 -8.54 -14.79 -6.16
C MET A 226 -7.38 -14.07 -5.46
N PRO A 227 -6.95 -14.52 -4.28
CA PRO A 227 -5.79 -13.95 -3.61
C PRO A 227 -4.50 -14.38 -4.32
N VAL A 228 -3.66 -13.41 -4.64
CA VAL A 228 -2.32 -13.64 -5.19
C VAL A 228 -1.31 -12.92 -4.32
N ARG A 229 -0.50 -13.70 -3.59
CA ARG A 229 0.44 -13.15 -2.62
C ARG A 229 1.79 -12.86 -3.29
N ALA A 230 2.14 -11.57 -3.40
CA ALA A 230 3.39 -11.12 -4.04
C ALA A 230 4.12 -10.03 -3.23
N VAL A 231 3.54 -9.57 -2.12
CA VAL A 231 4.04 -8.44 -1.31
C VAL A 231 4.35 -8.92 0.11
N PRO A 232 5.61 -8.84 0.55
CA PRO A 232 6.03 -9.12 1.92
C PRO A 232 5.81 -7.89 2.83
N ASP A 233 6.16 -8.00 4.11
CA ASP A 233 6.42 -6.82 4.93
C ASP A 233 7.78 -6.21 4.51
N GLY A 234 7.70 -5.24 3.61
CA GLY A 234 8.79 -4.65 2.83
C GLY A 234 8.31 -4.28 1.42
N ASP A 235 9.23 -4.03 0.48
CA ASP A 235 8.82 -3.77 -0.90
C ASP A 235 8.72 -5.07 -1.71
N GLU A 236 7.66 -5.16 -2.50
CA GLU A 236 7.45 -6.18 -3.51
C GLU A 236 8.61 -6.21 -4.53
N ARG A 237 8.86 -7.38 -5.11
CA ARG A 237 9.88 -7.55 -6.14
C ARG A 237 9.25 -7.54 -7.52
N ASP A 238 9.86 -6.84 -8.47
CA ASP A 238 9.34 -6.65 -9.83
C ASP A 238 9.00 -7.98 -10.54
N LYS A 239 9.83 -9.02 -10.36
CA LYS A 239 9.58 -10.36 -10.93
C LYS A 239 8.31 -11.00 -10.37
N ASP A 240 8.10 -10.88 -9.06
CA ASP A 240 6.95 -11.48 -8.38
C ASP A 240 5.65 -10.76 -8.77
N VAL A 241 5.69 -9.42 -8.84
CA VAL A 241 4.57 -8.60 -9.33
C VAL A 241 4.20 -8.96 -10.77
N ALA A 242 5.20 -9.04 -11.66
CA ALA A 242 4.95 -9.38 -13.06
C ALA A 242 4.34 -10.78 -13.22
N ASN A 243 4.82 -11.76 -12.44
CA ASN A 243 4.27 -13.11 -12.48
C ASN A 243 2.88 -13.18 -11.84
N ALA A 244 2.64 -12.43 -10.76
CA ALA A 244 1.33 -12.32 -10.13
C ALA A 244 0.27 -11.73 -11.08
N ILE A 245 0.61 -10.68 -11.85
CA ILE A 245 -0.29 -10.11 -12.86
C ILE A 245 -0.58 -11.17 -13.94
N ARG A 246 0.44 -11.83 -14.49
CA ARG A 246 0.24 -12.87 -15.52
C ARG A 246 -0.59 -14.03 -15.01
N TYR A 247 -0.30 -14.52 -13.80
CA TYR A 247 -1.10 -15.57 -13.15
C TYR A 247 -2.56 -15.17 -13.04
N ALA A 248 -2.86 -13.98 -12.58
CA ALA A 248 -4.23 -13.49 -12.44
C ALA A 248 -4.96 -13.45 -13.80
N VAL A 249 -4.27 -12.99 -14.85
CA VAL A 249 -4.82 -12.96 -16.23
C VAL A 249 -5.07 -14.37 -16.75
N ASP A 250 -4.10 -15.25 -16.64
CA ASP A 250 -4.15 -16.63 -17.15
C ASP A 250 -5.26 -17.43 -16.44
N ASN A 251 -5.56 -17.11 -15.17
CA ASN A 251 -6.63 -17.72 -14.38
C ASN A 251 -7.96 -16.94 -14.41
N GLY A 252 -8.16 -16.06 -15.40
CA GLY A 252 -9.46 -15.46 -15.74
C GLY A 252 -9.91 -14.31 -14.86
N ALA A 253 -9.01 -13.59 -14.21
CA ALA A 253 -9.35 -12.35 -13.49
C ALA A 253 -9.96 -11.32 -14.47
N HIS A 254 -11.06 -10.68 -14.07
CA HIS A 254 -11.63 -9.54 -14.80
C HIS A 254 -11.09 -8.21 -14.30
N VAL A 255 -10.76 -8.15 -13.01
CA VAL A 255 -10.21 -6.96 -12.32
C VAL A 255 -9.05 -7.40 -11.43
N ILE A 256 -7.92 -6.73 -11.52
CA ILE A 256 -6.78 -6.91 -10.62
C ILE A 256 -6.71 -5.70 -9.70
N ASN A 257 -6.76 -5.92 -8.38
CA ASN A 257 -6.55 -4.88 -7.37
C ASN A 257 -5.12 -4.93 -6.87
N MET A 258 -4.41 -3.83 -6.98
CA MET A 258 -3.01 -3.67 -6.57
C MET A 258 -2.91 -2.61 -5.46
N SER A 259 -3.09 -3.03 -4.20
CA SER A 259 -3.00 -2.16 -3.03
C SER A 259 -1.58 -2.14 -2.44
N PHE A 260 -0.59 -1.88 -3.27
CA PHE A 260 0.83 -1.80 -2.92
C PHE A 260 1.55 -0.82 -3.85
N GLY A 261 2.79 -0.48 -3.52
CA GLY A 261 3.64 0.34 -4.39
C GLY A 261 4.96 0.71 -3.72
N LYS A 262 5.93 1.12 -4.54
CA LYS A 262 7.28 1.47 -4.13
C LYS A 262 7.88 2.58 -4.98
N SER A 263 8.93 3.23 -4.46
CA SER A 263 9.58 4.38 -5.15
C SER A 263 10.61 3.96 -6.20
N TYR A 264 10.98 2.70 -6.29
CA TYR A 264 12.02 2.20 -7.21
C TYR A 264 11.58 0.90 -7.86
N SER A 265 11.77 0.78 -9.18
CA SER A 265 11.52 -0.45 -9.94
C SER A 265 12.68 -0.71 -10.91
N PRO A 266 13.74 -1.41 -10.45
CA PRO A 266 14.92 -1.64 -11.28
C PRO A 266 14.66 -2.52 -12.50
N TYR A 267 13.62 -3.33 -12.47
CA TYR A 267 13.18 -4.18 -13.57
C TYR A 267 11.77 -3.80 -14.06
N LYS A 268 11.51 -2.48 -14.09
CA LYS A 268 10.23 -1.90 -14.54
C LYS A 268 9.74 -2.51 -15.86
N ASN A 269 10.65 -2.74 -16.82
CA ASN A 269 10.30 -3.33 -18.11
C ASN A 269 9.61 -4.70 -17.99
N VAL A 270 9.95 -5.51 -17.00
CA VAL A 270 9.32 -6.83 -16.78
C VAL A 270 7.90 -6.67 -16.25
N VAL A 271 7.68 -5.65 -15.42
CA VAL A 271 6.34 -5.29 -14.92
C VAL A 271 5.51 -4.64 -16.02
N ASP A 272 6.11 -3.74 -16.82
CA ASP A 272 5.44 -3.12 -17.98
C ASP A 272 4.91 -4.18 -18.96
N GLU A 273 5.72 -5.21 -19.27
CA GLU A 273 5.29 -6.33 -20.13
C GLU A 273 4.12 -7.12 -19.54
N ALA A 274 4.05 -7.25 -18.20
CA ALA A 274 2.93 -7.92 -17.56
C ALA A 274 1.67 -7.04 -17.54
N ILE A 275 1.81 -5.74 -17.33
CA ILE A 275 0.73 -4.76 -17.43
C ILE A 275 0.18 -4.72 -18.86
N GLN A 276 1.06 -4.69 -19.85
CA GLN A 276 0.64 -4.76 -21.26
C GLN A 276 -0.12 -6.06 -21.56
N TYR A 277 0.36 -7.18 -21.02
CA TYR A 277 -0.33 -8.47 -21.18
C TYR A 277 -1.74 -8.44 -20.58
N ALA A 278 -1.92 -7.84 -19.40
CA ALA A 278 -3.25 -7.68 -18.78
C ALA A 278 -4.16 -6.74 -19.62
N ASP A 279 -3.61 -5.63 -20.11
CA ASP A 279 -4.33 -4.67 -20.98
C ASP A 279 -4.81 -5.33 -22.28
N GLU A 280 -3.95 -6.10 -22.96
CA GLU A 280 -4.25 -6.84 -24.19
C GLU A 280 -5.30 -7.96 -23.98
N ASN A 281 -5.36 -8.52 -22.78
CA ASN A 281 -6.35 -9.55 -22.42
C ASN A 281 -7.64 -8.98 -21.81
N GLY A 282 -7.80 -7.66 -21.78
CA GLY A 282 -9.05 -7.03 -21.36
C GLY A 282 -9.25 -7.04 -19.84
N VAL A 283 -8.20 -7.11 -19.04
CA VAL A 283 -8.26 -7.12 -17.57
C VAL A 283 -8.06 -5.71 -17.03
N LEU A 284 -9.00 -5.20 -16.25
CA LEU A 284 -8.91 -3.88 -15.64
C LEU A 284 -7.99 -3.94 -14.40
N MET A 285 -6.98 -3.10 -14.38
CA MET A 285 -6.05 -2.96 -13.26
C MET A 285 -6.39 -1.72 -12.43
N VAL A 286 -6.51 -1.88 -11.12
CA VAL A 286 -6.81 -0.81 -10.16
C VAL A 286 -5.67 -0.74 -9.14
N HIS A 287 -4.97 0.38 -9.14
CA HIS A 287 -3.76 0.60 -8.33
C HIS A 287 -3.99 1.67 -7.26
N ALA A 288 -3.49 1.44 -6.06
CA ALA A 288 -3.46 2.42 -4.99
C ALA A 288 -2.38 3.47 -5.26
N ALA A 289 -2.72 4.76 -5.24
CA ALA A 289 -1.80 5.85 -5.59
C ALA A 289 -0.59 6.00 -4.64
N GLY A 290 -0.65 5.40 -3.44
CA GLY A 290 0.41 5.46 -2.43
C GLY A 290 0.08 6.38 -1.26
N ASN A 291 0.86 6.27 -0.16
CA ASN A 291 0.58 6.88 1.12
C ASN A 291 1.75 7.76 1.63
N SER A 292 2.42 8.46 0.72
CA SER A 292 3.62 9.27 1.02
C SER A 292 3.36 10.77 1.00
N SER A 293 2.08 11.19 0.82
CA SER A 293 1.69 12.61 0.68
C SER A 293 2.43 13.28 -0.49
N GLU A 294 2.64 12.58 -1.60
CA GLU A 294 3.45 13.02 -2.72
C GLU A 294 2.62 13.29 -3.98
N ASN A 295 3.06 14.29 -4.74
CA ASN A 295 2.56 14.52 -6.09
C ASN A 295 3.21 13.51 -7.06
N THR A 296 2.44 12.55 -7.56
CA THR A 296 2.93 11.52 -8.49
C THR A 296 3.23 12.04 -9.89
N ASP A 297 2.84 13.28 -10.21
CA ASP A 297 3.28 13.96 -11.42
C ASP A 297 4.74 14.41 -11.35
N GLU A 298 5.31 14.46 -10.13
CA GLU A 298 6.67 14.92 -9.84
C GLU A 298 7.56 13.84 -9.19
N THR A 299 6.96 12.80 -8.61
CA THR A 299 7.67 11.73 -7.90
C THR A 299 7.31 10.36 -8.48
N GLU A 300 8.31 9.47 -8.53
CA GLU A 300 8.13 8.10 -9.03
C GLU A 300 7.35 7.25 -8.01
N ASN A 301 6.33 6.54 -8.50
CA ASN A 301 5.58 5.53 -7.75
C ASN A 301 5.26 4.34 -8.66
N TYR A 302 5.66 3.15 -8.27
CA TYR A 302 5.56 1.93 -9.08
C TYR A 302 4.69 0.85 -8.41
N PRO A 303 3.99 0.01 -9.20
CA PRO A 303 3.90 0.04 -10.66
C PRO A 303 3.13 1.25 -11.21
N THR A 304 3.27 1.53 -12.50
CA THR A 304 2.59 2.65 -13.16
C THR A 304 2.03 2.20 -14.51
N ASP A 305 1.03 2.90 -15.00
CA ASP A 305 0.45 2.71 -16.33
C ASP A 305 1.39 3.08 -17.48
N THR A 306 2.40 3.92 -17.22
CA THR A 306 3.30 4.45 -18.24
C THR A 306 4.40 3.44 -18.58
N TYR A 307 4.50 3.04 -19.82
CA TYR A 307 5.55 2.13 -20.30
C TYR A 307 6.89 2.86 -20.52
N GLY A 308 7.99 2.18 -20.19
CA GLY A 308 9.33 2.73 -20.34
C GLY A 308 9.70 3.68 -19.21
N ASP A 309 10.19 4.87 -19.53
CA ASP A 309 10.55 5.88 -18.53
C ASP A 309 9.31 6.45 -17.84
N TYR A 310 9.39 6.69 -16.54
CA TYR A 310 8.24 7.15 -15.75
C TYR A 310 7.73 8.52 -16.19
N PHE A 311 8.61 9.46 -16.47
CA PHE A 311 8.24 10.83 -16.85
C PHE A 311 8.24 11.06 -18.38
N GLU A 312 9.08 10.34 -19.12
CA GLU A 312 9.27 10.55 -20.56
C GLU A 312 8.50 9.53 -21.41
N GLY A 313 7.94 8.48 -20.80
CA GLY A 313 7.12 7.50 -21.51
C GLY A 313 5.85 8.13 -22.09
N THR A 314 5.57 7.83 -23.35
CA THR A 314 4.43 8.40 -24.10
C THR A 314 3.30 7.41 -24.34
N THR A 315 3.49 6.15 -23.97
CA THR A 315 2.51 5.08 -24.12
C THR A 315 2.07 4.59 -22.74
N THR A 316 0.77 4.48 -22.55
CA THR A 316 0.17 4.06 -21.28
C THR A 316 -0.76 2.87 -21.47
N ALA A 317 -0.99 2.10 -20.41
CA ALA A 317 -2.02 1.09 -20.36
C ALA A 317 -3.42 1.74 -20.46
N ASN A 318 -4.30 1.15 -21.26
CA ASN A 318 -5.67 1.66 -21.41
C ASN A 318 -6.59 1.21 -20.28
N LEU A 319 -6.30 0.05 -19.66
CA LEU A 319 -7.12 -0.58 -18.63
C LEU A 319 -6.47 -0.42 -17.25
N TRP A 320 -6.20 0.82 -16.87
CA TRP A 320 -5.60 1.18 -15.61
C TRP A 320 -6.39 2.28 -14.90
N LEU A 321 -6.50 2.19 -13.57
CA LEU A 321 -7.05 3.23 -12.70
C LEU A 321 -6.16 3.39 -11.47
N SER A 322 -5.58 4.56 -11.29
CA SER A 322 -4.85 4.94 -10.08
C SER A 322 -5.78 5.68 -9.11
N VAL A 323 -5.79 5.27 -7.83
CA VAL A 323 -6.83 5.66 -6.88
C VAL A 323 -6.24 6.32 -5.64
N GLY A 324 -6.60 7.59 -5.42
CA GLY A 324 -6.31 8.35 -4.19
C GLY A 324 -7.34 8.09 -3.09
N ALA A 325 -7.00 8.43 -1.85
CA ALA A 325 -7.83 8.20 -0.67
C ALA A 325 -8.58 9.44 -0.23
N SER A 326 -9.92 9.36 -0.15
CA SER A 326 -10.76 10.40 0.42
C SER A 326 -11.39 9.98 1.75
N GLY A 327 -11.70 10.98 2.58
CA GLY A 327 -12.61 10.85 3.71
C GLY A 327 -14.08 10.87 3.28
N TRP A 328 -14.97 10.95 4.25
CA TRP A 328 -16.42 10.86 4.03
C TRP A 328 -17.14 12.23 4.10
N LYS A 329 -16.48 13.27 4.58
CA LYS A 329 -17.02 14.64 4.67
C LYS A 329 -16.20 15.60 3.82
N PRO A 330 -16.84 16.41 2.94
CA PRO A 330 -16.19 17.55 2.32
C PRO A 330 -15.73 18.57 3.36
N GLY A 331 -14.53 19.10 3.19
CA GLY A 331 -13.88 20.07 4.08
C GLY A 331 -12.36 19.95 3.97
N ASP A 332 -11.63 20.60 4.85
CA ASP A 332 -10.17 20.67 4.84
C ASP A 332 -9.52 19.27 4.88
N GLU A 333 -10.12 18.33 5.61
CA GLU A 333 -9.67 16.93 5.77
C GLU A 333 -10.38 15.96 4.79
N PHE A 334 -10.90 16.46 3.67
CA PHE A 334 -11.62 15.61 2.72
C PHE A 334 -10.71 14.61 2.01
N VAL A 335 -9.46 14.93 1.82
CA VAL A 335 -8.44 14.02 1.29
C VAL A 335 -7.62 13.47 2.44
N GLY A 336 -7.31 12.18 2.42
CA GLY A 336 -6.41 11.59 3.42
C GLY A 336 -5.06 12.30 3.37
N GLU A 337 -4.59 12.81 4.51
CA GLU A 337 -3.32 13.55 4.62
C GLU A 337 -2.14 12.76 4.03
N PHE A 338 -2.17 11.44 4.18
CA PHE A 338 -1.16 10.52 3.65
C PHE A 338 -1.28 10.27 2.14
N SER A 339 -2.44 10.58 1.51
CA SER A 339 -2.69 10.16 0.13
C SER A 339 -1.71 10.80 -0.85
N ASN A 340 -1.15 10.00 -1.74
CA ASN A 340 -0.57 10.54 -2.95
C ASN A 340 -1.69 11.11 -3.84
N TYR A 341 -1.31 12.06 -4.69
CA TYR A 341 -2.19 12.78 -5.60
C TYR A 341 -1.43 13.14 -6.89
N GLY A 342 -2.15 13.58 -7.92
CA GLY A 342 -1.55 14.02 -9.19
C GLY A 342 -2.64 14.28 -10.23
N ASP A 343 -2.61 15.45 -10.84
CA ASP A 343 -3.56 15.91 -11.85
C ASP A 343 -3.48 15.09 -13.17
N GLN A 344 -2.35 14.40 -13.39
CA GLN A 344 -2.11 13.59 -14.60
C GLN A 344 -2.04 12.08 -14.33
N ARG A 345 -1.72 11.66 -13.11
CA ARG A 345 -1.38 10.26 -12.79
C ARG A 345 -2.27 9.58 -11.76
N VAL A 346 -3.10 10.34 -11.05
CA VAL A 346 -4.15 9.79 -10.20
C VAL A 346 -5.48 9.97 -10.92
N ASP A 347 -6.15 8.88 -11.29
CA ASP A 347 -7.38 8.94 -12.09
C ASP A 347 -8.56 9.50 -11.30
N LEU A 348 -8.75 9.02 -10.06
CA LEU A 348 -9.87 9.41 -9.21
C LEU A 348 -9.56 9.14 -7.73
N PHE A 349 -10.43 9.65 -6.87
CA PHE A 349 -10.42 9.32 -5.44
C PHE A 349 -11.53 8.33 -5.08
N ALA A 350 -11.32 7.61 -3.98
CA ALA A 350 -12.34 6.75 -3.36
C ALA A 350 -12.21 6.78 -1.82
N PRO A 351 -13.25 6.39 -1.05
CA PRO A 351 -13.15 6.30 0.40
C PRO A 351 -11.97 5.44 0.86
N GLY A 352 -11.04 6.03 1.60
CA GLY A 352 -9.82 5.38 2.06
C GLY A 352 -9.41 5.77 3.50
N VAL A 353 -10.22 6.59 4.19
CA VAL A 353 -9.97 7.04 5.57
C VAL A 353 -10.98 6.37 6.49
N ASP A 354 -10.51 5.75 7.58
CA ASP A 354 -11.33 5.10 8.62
C ASP A 354 -12.26 4.00 8.07
N ILE A 355 -11.75 3.15 7.21
CA ILE A 355 -12.52 2.10 6.50
C ILE A 355 -12.61 0.83 7.35
N TYR A 356 -13.82 0.43 7.71
CA TYR A 356 -14.13 -0.78 8.46
C TYR A 356 -14.24 -1.98 7.52
N SER A 357 -13.43 -3.02 7.72
CA SER A 357 -13.46 -4.23 6.91
C SER A 357 -13.00 -5.48 7.69
N THR A 358 -13.06 -6.62 7.01
CA THR A 358 -12.69 -7.93 7.53
C THR A 358 -11.18 -8.04 7.76
N ILE A 359 -10.79 -8.77 8.80
CA ILE A 359 -9.42 -9.23 9.05
C ILE A 359 -9.47 -10.72 9.44
N PRO A 360 -8.34 -11.45 9.48
CA PRO A 360 -8.30 -12.86 9.90
C PRO A 360 -8.99 -13.12 11.23
N ASP A 361 -9.32 -14.38 11.51
CA ASP A 361 -9.96 -14.87 12.73
C ASP A 361 -11.40 -14.36 12.96
N ASN A 362 -12.16 -14.14 11.90
CA ASN A 362 -13.53 -13.60 11.97
C ASN A 362 -13.62 -12.26 12.72
N LYS A 363 -12.62 -11.42 12.56
CA LYS A 363 -12.56 -10.10 13.17
C LYS A 363 -12.73 -8.99 12.12
N TYR A 364 -12.84 -7.78 12.62
CA TYR A 364 -12.99 -6.57 11.83
C TYR A 364 -12.10 -5.47 12.40
N LYS A 365 -11.58 -4.61 11.53
CA LYS A 365 -10.72 -3.48 11.93
C LYS A 365 -11.00 -2.28 11.03
N ARG A 366 -10.73 -1.09 11.54
CA ARG A 366 -10.66 0.12 10.75
C ARG A 366 -9.23 0.36 10.33
N ASN A 367 -9.03 0.53 9.05
CA ASN A 367 -7.74 0.90 8.46
C ASN A 367 -7.92 2.13 7.57
N GLN A 368 -6.82 2.78 7.25
CA GLN A 368 -6.78 3.87 6.29
C GLN A 368 -5.62 3.69 5.31
N GLY A 369 -5.77 4.26 4.12
CA GLY A 369 -4.78 4.16 3.05
C GLY A 369 -5.43 4.19 1.68
N THR A 370 -4.66 4.50 0.66
CA THR A 370 -5.03 4.28 -0.73
C THR A 370 -5.26 2.80 -1.02
N SER A 371 -4.66 1.91 -0.22
CA SER A 371 -4.95 0.47 -0.19
C SER A 371 -6.40 0.13 0.11
N MET A 372 -7.13 1.00 0.82
CA MET A 372 -8.56 0.83 1.13
C MET A 372 -9.43 1.53 0.09
N ALA A 373 -8.91 2.55 -0.59
CA ALA A 373 -9.59 3.25 -1.67
C ALA A 373 -9.65 2.42 -2.97
N ALA A 374 -8.55 1.81 -3.37
CA ALA A 374 -8.46 0.98 -4.58
C ALA A 374 -9.53 -0.13 -4.63
N PRO A 375 -9.75 -0.96 -3.59
CA PRO A 375 -10.77 -2.00 -3.62
C PRO A 375 -12.21 -1.48 -3.69
N VAL A 376 -12.51 -0.24 -3.33
CA VAL A 376 -13.82 0.37 -3.60
C VAL A 376 -14.04 0.54 -5.09
N VAL A 377 -13.01 0.96 -5.81
CA VAL A 377 -13.05 1.10 -7.28
C VAL A 377 -13.07 -0.27 -7.96
N SER A 378 -12.24 -1.21 -7.49
CA SER A 378 -12.23 -2.61 -7.99
C SER A 378 -13.59 -3.29 -7.81
N GLY A 379 -14.20 -3.14 -6.63
CA GLY A 379 -15.54 -3.64 -6.35
C GLY A 379 -16.60 -2.96 -7.22
N THR A 380 -16.47 -1.65 -7.50
CA THR A 380 -17.38 -0.93 -8.41
C THR A 380 -17.28 -1.48 -9.83
N ALA A 381 -16.06 -1.72 -10.31
CA ALA A 381 -15.82 -2.30 -11.63
C ALA A 381 -16.41 -3.72 -11.74
N ALA A 382 -16.09 -4.58 -10.77
CA ALA A 382 -16.61 -5.95 -10.72
C ALA A 382 -18.15 -5.99 -10.65
N LEU A 383 -18.75 -5.08 -9.88
CA LEU A 383 -20.20 -4.95 -9.80
C LEU A 383 -20.81 -4.54 -11.14
N LEU A 384 -20.21 -3.60 -11.87
CA LEU A 384 -20.66 -3.19 -13.21
C LEU A 384 -20.54 -4.34 -14.20
N MET A 385 -19.43 -5.05 -14.23
CA MET A 385 -19.23 -6.22 -15.10
C MET A 385 -20.22 -7.36 -14.82
N ALA A 386 -20.56 -7.59 -13.54
CA ALA A 386 -21.53 -8.60 -13.16
C ALA A 386 -22.95 -8.27 -13.60
N TYR A 387 -23.35 -6.99 -13.58
CA TYR A 387 -24.69 -6.56 -14.00
C TYR A 387 -24.82 -6.27 -15.50
N TYR A 388 -23.73 -5.91 -16.15
CA TYR A 388 -23.65 -5.57 -17.57
C TYR A 388 -22.54 -6.37 -18.24
N PRO A 389 -22.70 -7.68 -18.41
CA PRO A 389 -21.63 -8.59 -18.88
C PRO A 389 -21.17 -8.31 -20.32
N ASP A 390 -21.94 -7.55 -21.09
CA ASP A 390 -21.60 -7.15 -22.46
C ASP A 390 -20.67 -5.92 -22.51
N LEU A 391 -20.42 -5.24 -21.36
CA LEU A 391 -19.49 -4.11 -21.30
C LEU A 391 -18.05 -4.61 -21.28
N THR A 392 -17.23 -4.03 -22.15
CA THR A 392 -15.78 -4.25 -22.12
C THR A 392 -15.14 -3.56 -20.91
N ALA A 393 -13.98 -4.02 -20.48
CA ALA A 393 -13.21 -3.38 -19.39
C ALA A 393 -12.94 -1.89 -19.68
N ALA A 394 -12.69 -1.52 -20.94
CA ALA A 394 -12.50 -0.13 -21.35
C ALA A 394 -13.78 0.70 -21.17
N GLN A 395 -14.94 0.15 -21.47
CA GLN A 395 -16.22 0.83 -21.21
C GLN A 395 -16.48 0.98 -19.71
N VAL A 396 -16.18 -0.06 -18.92
CA VAL A 396 -16.31 0.00 -17.45
C VAL A 396 -15.39 1.08 -16.88
N ARG A 397 -14.14 1.16 -17.31
CA ARG A 397 -13.21 2.24 -16.94
C ARG A 397 -13.78 3.61 -17.26
N SER A 398 -14.24 3.82 -18.49
CA SER A 398 -14.85 5.09 -18.92
C SER A 398 -16.07 5.46 -18.09
N ILE A 399 -16.96 4.50 -17.83
CA ILE A 399 -18.16 4.68 -16.99
C ILE A 399 -17.76 5.16 -15.57
N ILE A 400 -16.74 4.54 -14.97
CA ILE A 400 -16.28 4.91 -13.63
C ILE A 400 -15.79 6.36 -13.63
N LEU A 401 -14.94 6.75 -14.60
CA LEU A 401 -14.38 8.10 -14.68
C LEU A 401 -15.43 9.17 -15.01
N GLU A 402 -16.35 8.89 -15.93
CA GLU A 402 -17.42 9.83 -16.31
C GLU A 402 -18.48 10.00 -15.22
N SER A 403 -18.61 9.04 -14.31
CA SER A 403 -19.64 9.03 -13.27
C SER A 403 -19.17 9.57 -11.92
N VAL A 404 -17.94 9.99 -11.76
CA VAL A 404 -17.42 10.51 -10.49
C VAL A 404 -18.28 11.63 -9.93
N LYS A 405 -18.26 11.78 -8.63
CA LYS A 405 -18.80 12.95 -7.95
C LYS A 405 -17.72 14.02 -7.85
N THR A 406 -17.87 15.07 -8.63
CA THR A 406 -17.01 16.26 -8.54
C THR A 406 -17.44 17.20 -7.41
N TYR A 407 -16.47 17.96 -6.92
CA TYR A 407 -16.66 18.94 -5.85
C TYR A 407 -16.05 20.29 -6.28
N PRO A 408 -16.69 21.01 -7.21
CA PRO A 408 -16.14 22.24 -7.75
C PRO A 408 -15.93 23.29 -6.65
N ASN A 409 -14.76 23.92 -6.68
CA ASN A 409 -14.31 24.92 -5.72
C ASN A 409 -14.18 24.43 -4.26
N LEU A 410 -14.13 23.11 -4.04
CA LEU A 410 -13.84 22.58 -2.71
C LEU A 410 -12.40 22.89 -2.33
N LYS A 411 -12.23 23.70 -1.31
CA LYS A 411 -10.93 23.94 -0.68
C LYS A 411 -10.61 22.81 0.27
N ILE A 412 -9.37 22.38 0.22
CA ILE A 412 -8.80 21.33 1.06
C ILE A 412 -7.39 21.73 1.50
N ILE A 413 -6.87 21.07 2.51
CA ILE A 413 -5.41 21.02 2.73
C ILE A 413 -4.84 19.98 1.78
N ILE A 414 -3.89 20.39 0.92
CA ILE A 414 -3.18 19.46 0.03
C ILE A 414 -2.42 18.46 0.89
N PRO A 415 -2.46 17.14 0.59
CA PRO A 415 -1.66 16.16 1.31
C PRO A 415 -0.19 16.58 1.40
N HIS A 416 0.39 16.52 2.58
CA HIS A 416 1.74 17.00 2.84
C HIS A 416 2.43 16.15 3.90
N LYS A 417 3.76 16.11 3.86
CA LYS A 417 4.56 15.40 4.87
C LYS A 417 4.43 16.12 6.23
N ALA A 418 4.52 15.38 7.31
CA ALA A 418 4.32 15.91 8.66
C ALA A 418 5.26 17.05 9.07
N ASP A 419 6.42 17.18 8.40
CA ASP A 419 7.40 18.25 8.58
C ASP A 419 7.24 19.43 7.62
N ALA A 420 6.26 19.38 6.71
CA ALA A 420 5.96 20.45 5.77
C ALA A 420 4.81 21.35 6.29
N GLU A 421 4.84 22.62 5.90
CA GLU A 421 3.74 23.55 6.21
C GLU A 421 2.49 23.21 5.40
N PRO A 422 1.29 23.13 6.01
CA PRO A 422 0.04 22.90 5.32
C PRO A 422 -0.23 23.96 4.24
N THR A 423 -0.65 23.52 3.07
CA THR A 423 -0.99 24.42 1.94
C THR A 423 -2.44 24.21 1.53
N GLU A 424 -3.22 25.28 1.50
CA GLU A 424 -4.57 25.25 0.93
C GLU A 424 -4.51 25.10 -0.59
N GLY A 425 -5.38 24.26 -1.13
CA GLY A 425 -5.56 24.06 -2.56
C GLY A 425 -6.98 23.72 -2.95
N SER A 426 -7.20 23.41 -4.22
CA SER A 426 -8.48 22.90 -4.73
C SER A 426 -8.40 21.39 -4.87
N PHE A 427 -9.49 20.69 -4.55
CA PHE A 427 -9.64 19.26 -4.82
C PHE A 427 -9.52 18.93 -6.32
N GLU A 428 -9.89 19.88 -7.20
CA GLU A 428 -9.88 19.73 -8.66
C GLU A 428 -8.49 19.51 -9.29
N VAL A 429 -7.40 19.76 -8.55
CA VAL A 429 -6.03 19.58 -9.06
C VAL A 429 -5.35 18.33 -8.50
N LEU A 430 -6.10 17.42 -7.91
CA LEU A 430 -5.55 16.24 -7.25
C LEU A 430 -5.70 14.95 -8.05
N SER A 431 -6.55 14.96 -9.10
CA SER A 431 -6.74 13.80 -9.97
C SER A 431 -7.29 14.20 -11.34
N VAL A 432 -7.09 13.33 -12.33
CA VAL A 432 -7.55 13.49 -13.73
C VAL A 432 -9.06 13.74 -13.83
N SER A 433 -9.86 13.11 -12.98
CA SER A 433 -11.34 13.20 -13.04
C SER A 433 -11.94 14.25 -12.11
N ASP A 434 -11.14 14.94 -11.32
CA ASP A 434 -11.59 15.92 -10.29
C ASP A 434 -12.66 15.37 -9.33
N GLY A 435 -12.65 14.04 -9.11
CA GLY A 435 -13.80 13.43 -8.48
C GLY A 435 -13.54 12.20 -7.61
N VAL A 436 -14.60 11.83 -6.89
CA VAL A 436 -14.67 10.63 -6.07
C VAL A 436 -15.61 9.63 -6.74
N VAL A 437 -15.26 8.34 -6.69
CA VAL A 437 -16.08 7.26 -7.24
C VAL A 437 -17.53 7.34 -6.81
N ASN A 438 -18.46 7.12 -7.74
CA ASN A 438 -19.90 7.16 -7.47
C ASN A 438 -20.62 5.98 -8.14
N VAL A 439 -20.80 4.91 -7.38
CA VAL A 439 -21.41 3.66 -7.86
C VAL A 439 -22.80 3.89 -8.45
N TYR A 440 -23.64 4.71 -7.79
CA TYR A 440 -25.00 4.98 -8.25
C TYR A 440 -25.01 5.67 -9.62
N LYS A 441 -24.18 6.69 -9.81
CA LYS A 441 -24.05 7.36 -11.11
C LYS A 441 -23.46 6.42 -12.17
N ALA A 442 -22.51 5.58 -11.80
CA ALA A 442 -21.90 4.61 -12.71
C ALA A 442 -22.98 3.68 -13.30
N PHE A 443 -23.89 3.17 -12.47
CA PHE A 443 -25.04 2.38 -12.95
C PHE A 443 -25.98 3.16 -13.88
N GLN A 444 -26.24 4.43 -13.59
CA GLN A 444 -27.06 5.27 -14.49
C GLN A 444 -26.40 5.52 -15.86
N VAL A 445 -25.06 5.59 -15.91
CA VAL A 445 -24.31 5.70 -17.18
C VAL A 445 -24.33 4.38 -17.90
N ALA A 446 -24.04 3.27 -17.21
CA ALA A 446 -24.04 1.92 -17.77
C ALA A 446 -25.40 1.54 -18.40
N GLU A 447 -26.50 1.83 -17.71
CA GLU A 447 -27.86 1.58 -18.22
C GLU A 447 -28.14 2.33 -19.54
N LYS A 448 -27.60 3.55 -19.69
CA LYS A 448 -27.75 4.31 -20.94
C LYS A 448 -26.89 3.78 -22.08
N MET A 449 -25.77 3.17 -21.78
CA MET A 449 -24.86 2.57 -22.79
C MET A 449 -25.32 1.19 -23.24
N SER A 450 -26.07 0.49 -22.40
CA SER A 450 -26.59 -0.87 -22.69
C SER A 450 -27.96 -0.88 -23.39
N ASN A 451 -28.62 0.27 -23.51
CA ASN A 451 -29.88 0.49 -24.26
C ASN A 451 -29.61 1.14 -25.60
#